data_32538580f3c794984a976c12f3c614a4
#
_entry.id   32538580f3c794984a976c12f3c614a4
#
_cell.length_a   1.000
_cell.length_b   1.000
_cell.length_c   1.000
_cell.angle_alpha   90.00
_cell.angle_beta   90.00
_cell.angle_gamma   90.00
#
_symmetry.space_group_name_H-M   'P 1'
#
loop_
_entity.id
_entity.type
_entity.pdbx_description
1 polymer ?
#
loop_
_entity_poly.entity_id
_entity_poly.type
_entity_poly.pdbx_seq_one_letter_code
_entity_poly.pdbx_strand_id
1 'polypeptide(L)'
;MPTFAMPVRDATNQSERILSLWQGSWIAALAVGAITWGLMLWPAIAFRRKRGATDLPPQTRYNLPIEVLYTAVPLIMIAVFFYFTARDEDRIMRVSSHPDHSITVTGMQWSWQFTYASDGDSHTTVTGTPGKPPTLYLPQGESVKFTLHSNDVIHSFWVPAFLFKMDVIPGRSNHFQITPKQLGTFKGRCAELCGQDHARMLFNVKVVSPTEYDQYVSDLKIRLAQGSAQ
;
A
#
# COMPACT_ATOMS: atom_id res chain seq x y z
N MET A 1 19.17 -3.96 -6.41
CA MET A 1 19.09 -2.51 -6.10
C MET A 1 18.63 -2.37 -4.66
N PRO A 2 19.14 -1.42 -3.87
CA PRO A 2 18.64 -1.21 -2.52
C PRO A 2 17.16 -0.82 -2.56
N THR A 3 16.38 -1.38 -1.64
CA THR A 3 14.94 -1.08 -1.46
C THR A 3 14.79 0.27 -0.77
N PHE A 4 15.01 1.35 -1.47
CA PHE A 4 14.96 2.68 -0.88
C PHE A 4 13.64 2.87 -0.10
N ALA A 5 13.74 2.88 1.23
CA ALA A 5 12.65 3.06 2.20
C ALA A 5 11.50 2.03 2.20
N MET A 6 11.65 0.86 1.55
CA MET A 6 10.61 -0.18 1.54
C MET A 6 11.09 -1.47 2.23
N PRO A 7 10.29 -2.06 3.16
CA PRO A 7 10.78 -3.09 4.08
C PRO A 7 11.00 -4.48 3.49
N VAL A 8 10.27 -4.89 2.44
CA VAL A 8 10.35 -6.24 1.86
C VAL A 8 10.12 -6.20 0.35
N ARG A 9 10.90 -7.02 -0.39
CA ARG A 9 10.66 -7.30 -1.82
C ARG A 9 9.78 -8.54 -1.93
N ASP A 10 8.85 -8.53 -2.89
CA ASP A 10 8.11 -9.71 -3.34
C ASP A 10 7.26 -10.45 -2.29
N ALA A 11 6.74 -9.75 -1.27
CA ALA A 11 5.85 -10.37 -0.29
C ALA A 11 4.52 -10.84 -0.93
N THR A 12 4.06 -10.13 -1.99
CA THR A 12 2.86 -10.47 -2.77
C THR A 12 3.09 -10.21 -4.25
N ASN A 13 2.20 -10.75 -5.10
CA ASN A 13 2.21 -10.49 -6.55
C ASN A 13 2.05 -9.00 -6.90
N GLN A 14 1.46 -8.20 -6.02
CA GLN A 14 1.22 -6.76 -6.25
C GLN A 14 2.38 -5.90 -5.75
N SER A 15 3.10 -6.32 -4.70
CA SER A 15 4.19 -5.55 -4.10
C SER A 15 5.32 -5.23 -5.07
N GLU A 16 5.62 -6.13 -6.01
CA GLU A 16 6.63 -5.93 -7.05
C GLU A 16 6.28 -4.76 -7.98
N ARG A 17 5.00 -4.65 -8.40
CA ARG A 17 4.52 -3.55 -9.26
C ARG A 17 4.56 -2.21 -8.55
N ILE A 18 4.08 -2.19 -7.31
CA ILE A 18 4.09 -0.97 -6.47
C ILE A 18 5.53 -0.51 -6.24
N LEU A 19 6.43 -1.44 -5.93
CA LEU A 19 7.84 -1.14 -5.75
C LEU A 19 8.50 -0.60 -7.02
N SER A 20 8.21 -1.20 -8.18
CA SER A 20 8.73 -0.76 -9.48
C SER A 20 8.28 0.67 -9.82
N LEU A 21 6.99 0.96 -9.65
CA LEU A 21 6.45 2.31 -9.87
C LEU A 21 7.08 3.34 -8.90
N TRP A 22 7.22 2.98 -7.63
CA TRP A 22 7.87 3.80 -6.62
C TRP A 22 9.33 4.11 -6.97
N GLN A 23 10.11 3.09 -7.33
CA GLN A 23 11.53 3.27 -7.69
C GLN A 23 11.69 4.12 -8.96
N GLY A 24 10.87 3.88 -9.97
CA GLY A 24 10.86 4.69 -11.20
C GLY A 24 10.52 6.16 -10.92
N SER A 25 9.55 6.40 -10.06
CA SER A 25 9.16 7.75 -9.62
C SER A 25 10.29 8.47 -8.88
N TRP A 26 11.02 7.77 -8.00
CA TRP A 26 12.17 8.35 -7.31
C TRP A 26 13.32 8.68 -8.25
N ILE A 27 13.62 7.82 -9.23
CA ILE A 27 14.66 8.09 -10.23
C ILE A 27 14.31 9.37 -11.00
N ALA A 28 13.06 9.49 -11.46
CA ALA A 28 12.61 10.69 -12.16
C ALA A 28 12.65 11.94 -11.25
N ALA A 29 12.18 11.84 -10.01
CA ALA A 29 12.18 12.93 -9.05
C ALA A 29 13.60 13.41 -8.72
N LEU A 30 14.56 12.49 -8.55
CA LEU A 30 15.96 12.83 -8.29
C LEU A 30 16.62 13.49 -9.50
N ALA A 31 16.34 13.01 -10.72
CA ALA A 31 16.86 13.62 -11.95
C ALA A 31 16.33 15.05 -12.13
N VAL A 32 15.03 15.25 -12.01
CA VAL A 32 14.41 16.59 -12.10
C VAL A 32 14.89 17.47 -10.93
N GLY A 33 14.98 16.93 -9.73
CA GLY A 33 15.50 17.64 -8.56
C GLY A 33 16.94 18.15 -8.78
N ALA A 34 17.82 17.30 -9.31
CA ALA A 34 19.20 17.68 -9.61
C ALA A 34 19.26 18.83 -10.67
N ILE A 35 18.45 18.74 -11.73
CA ILE A 35 18.34 19.80 -12.73
C ILE A 35 17.83 21.10 -12.09
N THR A 36 16.76 21.01 -11.30
CA THR A 36 16.16 22.19 -10.66
C THR A 36 17.13 22.87 -9.70
N TRP A 37 17.78 22.10 -8.83
CA TRP A 37 18.80 22.62 -7.92
C TRP A 37 20.00 23.21 -8.68
N GLY A 38 20.43 22.56 -9.75
CA GLY A 38 21.48 23.07 -10.63
C GLY A 38 21.10 24.43 -11.25
N LEU A 39 19.88 24.54 -11.78
CA LEU A 39 19.37 25.79 -12.35
C LEU A 39 19.18 26.90 -11.32
N MET A 40 18.94 26.59 -10.05
CA MET A 40 18.85 27.58 -8.96
C MET A 40 20.23 28.01 -8.45
N LEU A 41 21.14 27.06 -8.26
CA LEU A 41 22.47 27.34 -7.70
C LEU A 41 23.40 27.99 -8.72
N TRP A 42 23.30 27.59 -9.99
CA TRP A 42 24.13 28.17 -11.07
C TRP A 42 24.03 29.69 -11.16
N PRO A 43 22.84 30.33 -11.27
CA PRO A 43 22.73 31.78 -11.31
C PRO A 43 23.22 32.47 -10.03
N ALA A 44 22.96 31.86 -8.86
CA ALA A 44 23.42 32.41 -7.58
C ALA A 44 24.96 32.52 -7.50
N ILE A 45 25.66 31.63 -8.19
CA ILE A 45 27.13 31.61 -8.22
C ILE A 45 27.64 32.44 -9.40
N ALA A 46 27.15 32.15 -10.62
CA ALA A 46 27.69 32.72 -11.86
C ALA A 46 27.33 34.20 -12.07
N PHE A 47 26.13 34.60 -11.66
CA PHE A 47 25.63 35.98 -11.85
C PHE A 47 25.65 36.81 -10.54
N ARG A 48 26.45 36.41 -9.60
CA ARG A 48 26.65 37.18 -8.36
C ARG A 48 27.18 38.59 -8.67
N ARG A 49 26.50 39.63 -8.15
CA ARG A 49 26.90 41.02 -8.33
C ARG A 49 28.31 41.23 -7.79
N LYS A 50 29.22 41.72 -8.65
CA LYS A 50 30.59 42.07 -8.25
C LYS A 50 30.59 43.39 -7.45
N ARG A 51 31.50 43.53 -6.49
CA ARG A 51 31.67 44.78 -5.73
C ARG A 51 32.01 45.92 -6.71
N GLY A 52 31.25 47.02 -6.67
CA GLY A 52 31.46 48.19 -7.53
C GLY A 52 30.74 48.15 -8.88
N ALA A 53 30.00 47.09 -9.20
CA ALA A 53 29.17 47.05 -10.42
C ALA A 53 27.97 47.99 -10.29
N THR A 54 27.86 48.99 -11.16
CA THR A 54 26.77 49.98 -11.20
C THR A 54 25.73 49.65 -12.28
N ASP A 55 26.10 48.85 -13.27
CA ASP A 55 25.24 48.52 -14.40
C ASP A 55 24.10 47.58 -14.02
N LEU A 56 22.93 47.79 -14.63
CA LEU A 56 21.81 46.88 -14.53
C LEU A 56 22.07 45.66 -15.42
N PRO A 57 21.77 44.44 -14.90
CA PRO A 57 21.89 43.24 -15.74
C PRO A 57 20.88 43.26 -16.89
N PRO A 58 21.13 42.49 -18.00
CA PRO A 58 20.20 42.39 -19.09
C PRO A 58 18.80 41.97 -18.63
N GLN A 59 17.79 42.71 -19.09
CA GLN A 59 16.37 42.50 -18.71
C GLN A 59 15.67 41.75 -19.85
N THR A 60 15.75 40.42 -19.85
CA THR A 60 15.04 39.56 -20.80
C THR A 60 13.59 39.41 -20.40
N ARG A 61 12.64 39.86 -21.22
CA ARG A 61 11.21 39.82 -20.94
C ARG A 61 10.61 38.42 -21.12
N TYR A 62 11.00 37.73 -22.20
CA TYR A 62 10.53 36.38 -22.50
C TYR A 62 11.55 35.64 -23.38
N ASN A 63 11.46 34.32 -23.38
CA ASN A 63 12.22 33.45 -24.27
C ASN A 63 11.33 32.29 -24.70
N LEU A 64 10.66 32.42 -25.84
CA LEU A 64 9.66 31.49 -26.33
C LEU A 64 10.14 30.03 -26.36
N PRO A 65 11.35 29.69 -26.85
CA PRO A 65 11.86 28.33 -26.84
C PRO A 65 11.94 27.72 -25.45
N ILE A 66 12.40 28.49 -24.46
CA ILE A 66 12.50 28.02 -23.04
C ILE A 66 11.10 27.88 -22.44
N GLU A 67 10.19 28.81 -22.74
CA GLU A 67 8.81 28.78 -22.25
C GLU A 67 8.06 27.56 -22.79
N VAL A 68 8.19 27.25 -24.07
CA VAL A 68 7.63 26.04 -24.69
C VAL A 68 8.26 24.79 -24.04
N LEU A 69 9.57 24.78 -23.83
CA LEU A 69 10.28 23.63 -23.26
C LEU A 69 9.78 23.30 -21.85
N TYR A 70 9.78 24.30 -20.93
CA TYR A 70 9.37 24.06 -19.55
C TYR A 70 7.87 23.84 -19.37
N THR A 71 7.05 24.14 -20.39
CA THR A 71 5.63 23.79 -20.41
C THR A 71 5.40 22.39 -21.00
N ALA A 72 5.98 22.09 -22.14
CA ALA A 72 5.75 20.84 -22.85
C ALA A 72 6.36 19.62 -22.10
N VAL A 73 7.59 19.75 -21.61
CA VAL A 73 8.28 18.63 -20.94
C VAL A 73 7.53 18.14 -19.69
N PRO A 74 7.11 18.99 -18.73
CA PRO A 74 6.32 18.55 -17.59
C PRO A 74 4.96 17.93 -17.99
N LEU A 75 4.30 18.46 -19.01
CA LEU A 75 3.03 17.88 -19.49
C LEU A 75 3.24 16.48 -20.04
N ILE A 76 4.29 16.23 -20.82
CA ILE A 76 4.63 14.89 -21.30
C ILE A 76 4.97 13.98 -20.13
N MET A 77 5.75 14.45 -19.15
CA MET A 77 6.08 13.67 -17.95
C MET A 77 4.84 13.27 -17.17
N ILE A 78 3.91 14.22 -16.93
CA ILE A 78 2.65 13.93 -16.23
C ILE A 78 1.82 12.90 -17.02
N ALA A 79 1.71 13.03 -18.32
CA ALA A 79 0.98 12.08 -19.15
C ALA A 79 1.58 10.66 -19.07
N VAL A 80 2.91 10.55 -19.09
CA VAL A 80 3.61 9.26 -18.93
C VAL A 80 3.38 8.67 -17.53
N PHE A 81 3.53 9.46 -16.48
CA PHE A 81 3.26 8.99 -15.11
C PHE A 81 1.80 8.59 -14.93
N PHE A 82 0.86 9.37 -15.43
CA PHE A 82 -0.56 9.05 -15.36
C PHE A 82 -0.86 7.71 -16.05
N TYR A 83 -0.31 7.49 -17.24
CA TYR A 83 -0.50 6.23 -17.96
C TYR A 83 -0.02 5.02 -17.15
N PHE A 84 1.19 5.07 -16.60
CA PHE A 84 1.73 3.96 -15.81
C PHE A 84 0.97 3.76 -14.50
N THR A 85 0.60 4.84 -13.82
CA THR A 85 -0.18 4.79 -12.58
C THR A 85 -1.55 4.18 -12.81
N ALA A 86 -2.31 4.68 -13.78
CA ALA A 86 -3.64 4.17 -14.09
C ALA A 86 -3.62 2.70 -14.53
N ARG A 87 -2.63 2.32 -15.35
CA ARG A 87 -2.43 0.92 -15.76
C ARG A 87 -2.13 -0.01 -14.58
N ASP A 88 -1.27 0.43 -13.67
CA ASP A 88 -0.87 -0.41 -12.54
C ASP A 88 -1.97 -0.43 -11.46
N GLU A 89 -2.70 0.67 -11.26
CA GLU A 89 -3.90 0.72 -10.41
C GLU A 89 -4.97 -0.26 -10.88
N ASP A 90 -5.33 -0.27 -12.18
CA ASP A 90 -6.28 -1.23 -12.74
C ASP A 90 -5.88 -2.68 -12.44
N ARG A 91 -4.59 -2.98 -12.52
CA ARG A 91 -4.07 -4.34 -12.25
C ARG A 91 -4.09 -4.69 -10.76
N ILE A 92 -3.75 -3.73 -9.89
CA ILE A 92 -3.72 -3.92 -8.44
C ILE A 92 -5.13 -4.09 -7.88
N MET A 93 -6.09 -3.32 -8.41
CA MET A 93 -7.49 -3.34 -7.96
C MET A 93 -8.33 -4.45 -8.60
N ARG A 94 -7.78 -5.19 -9.55
CA ARG A 94 -8.50 -6.27 -10.23
C ARG A 94 -8.76 -7.44 -9.28
N VAL A 95 -10.03 -7.80 -9.15
CA VAL A 95 -10.48 -8.97 -8.38
C VAL A 95 -11.00 -10.02 -9.35
N SER A 96 -10.51 -11.26 -9.21
CA SER A 96 -11.01 -12.40 -9.97
C SER A 96 -12.41 -12.80 -9.53
N SER A 97 -13.21 -13.31 -10.46
CA SER A 97 -14.51 -13.94 -10.13
C SER A 97 -14.36 -15.28 -9.39
N HIS A 98 -13.19 -15.92 -9.54
CA HIS A 98 -12.87 -17.21 -8.94
C HIS A 98 -11.54 -17.13 -8.17
N PRO A 99 -11.50 -16.47 -6.99
CA PRO A 99 -10.35 -16.54 -6.10
C PRO A 99 -10.27 -17.93 -5.46
N ASP A 100 -9.06 -18.39 -5.15
CA ASP A 100 -8.88 -19.68 -4.46
C ASP A 100 -9.46 -19.59 -3.03
N HIS A 101 -9.32 -18.44 -2.37
CA HIS A 101 -9.86 -18.19 -1.03
C HIS A 101 -10.55 -16.84 -0.94
N SER A 102 -11.48 -16.73 0.01
CA SER A 102 -12.13 -15.47 0.38
C SER A 102 -12.10 -15.25 1.88
N ILE A 103 -11.70 -14.05 2.31
CA ILE A 103 -11.61 -13.65 3.71
C ILE A 103 -12.34 -12.33 3.90
N THR A 104 -13.24 -12.29 4.88
CA THR A 104 -13.85 -11.04 5.32
C THR A 104 -13.03 -10.48 6.48
N VAL A 105 -12.64 -9.22 6.36
CA VAL A 105 -11.95 -8.45 7.41
C VAL A 105 -12.91 -7.43 7.97
N THR A 106 -13.19 -7.52 9.25
CA THR A 106 -14.04 -6.55 9.93
C THR A 106 -13.19 -5.71 10.90
N GLY A 107 -13.20 -4.40 10.68
CA GLY A 107 -12.63 -3.41 11.60
C GLY A 107 -13.65 -3.02 12.66
N MET A 108 -13.21 -2.93 13.91
CA MET A 108 -14.01 -2.44 15.05
C MET A 108 -13.09 -1.76 16.06
N GLN A 109 -13.60 -0.84 16.85
CA GLN A 109 -12.82 -0.14 17.88
C GLN A 109 -12.52 -1.07 19.07
N TRP A 110 -11.27 -1.48 19.31
CA TRP A 110 -10.01 -1.23 18.56
C TRP A 110 -9.35 -2.57 18.29
N SER A 111 -9.95 -3.36 17.41
CA SER A 111 -9.45 -4.69 17.04
C SER A 111 -9.87 -5.07 15.62
N TRP A 112 -9.43 -6.25 15.21
CA TRP A 112 -9.73 -6.85 13.93
C TRP A 112 -10.39 -8.21 14.12
N GLN A 113 -11.29 -8.52 13.18
CA GLN A 113 -11.90 -9.83 13.05
C GLN A 113 -11.64 -10.36 11.64
N PHE A 114 -11.25 -11.63 11.55
CA PHE A 114 -11.01 -12.32 10.28
C PHE A 114 -11.95 -13.50 10.16
N THR A 115 -12.80 -13.49 9.14
CA THR A 115 -13.73 -14.58 8.84
C THR A 115 -13.30 -15.26 7.57
N TYR A 116 -12.94 -16.53 7.67
CA TYR A 116 -12.54 -17.37 6.54
C TYR A 116 -13.81 -17.95 5.91
N ALA A 117 -14.03 -17.67 4.62
CA ALA A 117 -15.13 -18.26 3.88
C ALA A 117 -14.79 -19.72 3.57
N SER A 118 -15.60 -20.62 4.04
CA SER A 118 -15.57 -22.03 3.67
C SER A 118 -17.01 -22.47 3.45
N ASP A 119 -17.34 -22.81 2.22
CA ASP A 119 -18.57 -23.49 1.78
C ASP A 119 -19.87 -23.06 2.53
N GLY A 120 -20.09 -21.73 2.65
CA GLY A 120 -21.31 -21.19 3.26
C GLY A 120 -21.31 -21.14 4.81
N ASP A 121 -20.24 -21.55 5.47
CA ASP A 121 -20.17 -21.56 6.92
C ASP A 121 -19.52 -20.27 7.47
N SER A 122 -20.35 -19.39 8.04
CA SER A 122 -19.94 -18.10 8.63
C SER A 122 -19.20 -18.22 9.97
N HIS A 123 -18.95 -19.43 10.45
CA HIS A 123 -18.47 -19.66 11.82
C HIS A 123 -16.95 -19.69 11.97
N THR A 124 -16.16 -19.67 10.89
CA THR A 124 -14.70 -19.76 10.97
C THR A 124 -14.07 -18.38 11.16
N THR A 125 -14.24 -17.83 12.37
CA THR A 125 -13.89 -16.44 12.70
C THR A 125 -12.85 -16.36 13.81
N VAL A 126 -11.85 -15.50 13.64
CA VAL A 126 -10.85 -15.13 14.65
C VAL A 126 -11.01 -13.67 14.99
N THR A 127 -11.23 -13.36 16.26
CA THR A 127 -11.36 -11.99 16.75
C THR A 127 -10.25 -11.68 17.75
N GLY A 128 -9.59 -10.54 17.59
CA GLY A 128 -8.63 -10.03 18.55
C GLY A 128 -9.27 -9.09 19.58
N THR A 129 -8.45 -8.65 20.52
CA THR A 129 -8.80 -7.60 21.50
C THR A 129 -7.68 -6.58 21.58
N PRO A 130 -7.91 -5.35 22.08
CA PRO A 130 -6.84 -4.41 22.36
C PRO A 130 -5.76 -5.06 23.26
N GLY A 131 -4.51 -5.08 22.79
CA GLY A 131 -3.40 -5.73 23.48
C GLY A 131 -3.20 -7.23 23.19
N LYS A 132 -4.16 -7.92 22.55
CA LYS A 132 -4.03 -9.29 22.04
C LYS A 132 -4.37 -9.32 20.54
N PRO A 133 -3.42 -8.93 19.67
CA PRO A 133 -3.68 -8.83 18.23
C PRO A 133 -3.99 -10.20 17.62
N PRO A 134 -5.02 -10.30 16.76
CA PRO A 134 -5.34 -11.54 16.07
C PRO A 134 -4.30 -11.85 15.00
N THR A 135 -4.22 -13.12 14.60
CA THR A 135 -3.36 -13.56 13.49
C THR A 135 -4.21 -14.03 12.32
N LEU A 136 -4.01 -13.38 11.18
CA LEU A 136 -4.56 -13.75 9.89
C LEU A 136 -3.62 -14.76 9.21
N TYR A 137 -4.11 -15.93 8.87
CA TYR A 137 -3.36 -16.95 8.12
C TYR A 137 -3.68 -16.82 6.62
N LEU A 138 -2.64 -16.94 5.79
CA LEU A 138 -2.76 -16.87 4.33
C LEU A 138 -1.96 -17.99 3.68
N PRO A 139 -2.46 -18.62 2.60
CA PRO A 139 -1.72 -19.64 1.86
C PRO A 139 -0.72 -18.98 0.91
N GLN A 140 0.48 -19.55 0.82
CA GLN A 140 1.48 -19.14 -0.16
C GLN A 140 1.08 -19.61 -1.56
N GLY A 141 1.20 -18.73 -2.56
CA GLY A 141 1.00 -19.05 -3.98
C GLY A 141 -0.45 -19.09 -4.44
N GLU A 142 -1.42 -19.04 -3.53
CA GLU A 142 -2.84 -19.06 -3.83
C GLU A 142 -3.45 -17.66 -3.71
N SER A 143 -4.47 -17.38 -4.52
CA SER A 143 -5.12 -16.08 -4.57
C SER A 143 -6.15 -15.93 -3.44
N VAL A 144 -6.08 -14.84 -2.71
CA VAL A 144 -6.99 -14.53 -1.60
C VAL A 144 -7.71 -13.22 -1.90
N LYS A 145 -9.04 -13.29 -1.98
CA LYS A 145 -9.90 -12.11 -2.06
C LYS A 145 -10.24 -11.65 -0.65
N PHE A 146 -10.07 -10.38 -0.41
CA PHE A 146 -10.48 -9.71 0.83
C PHE A 146 -11.72 -8.88 0.61
N THR A 147 -12.66 -8.98 1.56
CA THR A 147 -13.80 -8.09 1.68
C THR A 147 -13.67 -7.33 3.00
N LEU A 148 -13.68 -6.01 2.93
CA LEU A 148 -13.44 -5.14 4.09
C LEU A 148 -14.75 -4.52 4.56
N HIS A 149 -15.08 -4.66 5.85
CA HIS A 149 -16.23 -4.07 6.51
C HIS A 149 -15.82 -3.36 7.79
N SER A 150 -16.47 -2.25 8.10
CA SER A 150 -16.38 -1.61 9.41
C SER A 150 -17.73 -1.69 10.13
N ASN A 151 -17.67 -1.98 11.43
CA ASN A 151 -18.86 -2.00 12.31
C ASN A 151 -19.15 -0.64 12.95
N ASP A 152 -18.19 0.30 12.92
CA ASP A 152 -18.30 1.57 13.67
C ASP A 152 -17.75 2.77 12.92
N VAL A 153 -16.46 3.03 12.93
CA VAL A 153 -15.80 4.18 12.31
C VAL A 153 -14.93 3.75 11.13
N ILE A 154 -14.34 4.70 10.43
CA ILE A 154 -13.39 4.39 9.37
C ILE A 154 -12.09 3.84 10.00
N HIS A 155 -11.63 2.72 9.46
CA HIS A 155 -10.31 2.11 9.72
C HIS A 155 -9.56 1.97 8.40
N SER A 156 -8.30 1.55 8.43
CA SER A 156 -7.58 1.16 7.21
C SER A 156 -6.76 -0.10 7.48
N PHE A 157 -7.00 -1.13 6.68
CA PHE A 157 -6.27 -2.40 6.74
C PHE A 157 -4.93 -2.24 6.04
N TRP A 158 -3.84 -2.31 6.79
CA TRP A 158 -2.50 -2.10 6.27
C TRP A 158 -1.51 -3.15 6.74
N VAL A 159 -0.90 -3.83 5.78
CA VAL A 159 0.27 -4.69 5.99
C VAL A 159 1.46 -4.04 5.27
N PRO A 160 2.36 -3.35 6.00
CA PRO A 160 3.47 -2.62 5.37
C PRO A 160 4.32 -3.46 4.42
N ALA A 161 4.55 -4.74 4.74
CA ALA A 161 5.32 -5.65 3.91
C ALA A 161 4.66 -5.97 2.56
N PHE A 162 3.34 -5.82 2.43
CA PHE A 162 2.61 -6.00 1.19
C PHE A 162 2.60 -4.74 0.31
N LEU A 163 3.11 -3.63 0.83
CA LEU A 163 3.12 -2.29 0.20
C LEU A 163 1.72 -1.79 -0.19
N PHE A 164 0.69 -2.31 0.49
CA PHE A 164 -0.71 -2.05 0.17
C PHE A 164 -1.51 -1.77 1.43
N LYS A 165 -2.40 -0.78 1.35
CA LYS A 165 -3.43 -0.50 2.35
C LYS A 165 -4.75 -0.17 1.67
N MET A 166 -5.85 -0.44 2.36
CA MET A 166 -7.19 -0.09 1.89
C MET A 166 -8.09 0.26 3.05
N ASP A 167 -8.87 1.32 2.88
CA ASP A 167 -9.78 1.81 3.91
C ASP A 167 -10.96 0.86 4.13
N VAL A 168 -11.38 0.78 5.37
CA VAL A 168 -12.46 -0.05 5.89
C VAL A 168 -13.54 0.91 6.37
N ILE A 169 -14.57 1.12 5.52
CA ILE A 169 -15.53 2.23 5.65
C ILE A 169 -16.89 1.69 6.10
N PRO A 170 -17.54 2.29 7.13
CA PRO A 170 -18.90 1.90 7.52
C PRO A 170 -19.89 2.04 6.36
N GLY A 171 -20.75 1.04 6.19
CA GLY A 171 -21.77 1.04 5.14
C GLY A 171 -21.25 0.81 3.73
N ARG A 172 -19.95 0.60 3.54
CA ARG A 172 -19.33 0.30 2.25
C ARG A 172 -18.43 -0.93 2.33
N SER A 173 -18.56 -1.83 1.36
CA SER A 173 -17.64 -2.96 1.21
C SER A 173 -16.57 -2.64 0.19
N ASN A 174 -15.30 -2.60 0.63
CA ASN A 174 -14.17 -2.53 -0.26
C ASN A 174 -13.60 -3.93 -0.51
N HIS A 175 -13.01 -4.14 -1.68
CA HIS A 175 -12.47 -5.44 -2.09
C HIS A 175 -11.09 -5.28 -2.69
N PHE A 176 -10.21 -6.23 -2.41
CA PHE A 176 -8.94 -6.40 -3.11
C PHE A 176 -8.54 -7.88 -3.13
N GLN A 177 -7.57 -8.21 -3.95
CA GLN A 177 -7.07 -9.58 -4.06
C GLN A 177 -5.55 -9.57 -4.11
N ILE A 178 -4.92 -10.48 -3.38
CA ILE A 178 -3.47 -10.69 -3.42
C ILE A 178 -3.16 -12.17 -3.53
N THR A 179 -1.95 -12.47 -4.00
CA THR A 179 -1.32 -13.80 -3.91
C THR A 179 -0.06 -13.66 -3.08
N PRO A 180 -0.02 -14.15 -1.83
CA PRO A 180 1.17 -14.14 -1.00
C PRO A 180 2.29 -14.97 -1.63
N LYS A 181 3.51 -14.44 -1.69
CA LYS A 181 4.67 -15.14 -2.29
C LYS A 181 5.67 -15.63 -1.26
N GLN A 182 5.79 -14.94 -0.13
CA GLN A 182 6.84 -15.18 0.85
C GLN A 182 6.27 -15.75 2.14
N LEU A 183 6.76 -16.93 2.55
CA LEU A 183 6.46 -17.51 3.86
C LEU A 183 6.98 -16.59 4.99
N GLY A 184 6.26 -16.55 6.10
CA GLY A 184 6.69 -15.82 7.29
C GLY A 184 5.58 -15.10 8.02
N THR A 185 5.97 -14.34 9.04
CA THR A 185 5.03 -13.54 9.84
C THR A 185 5.28 -12.05 9.61
N PHE A 186 4.25 -11.34 9.19
CA PHE A 186 4.27 -9.92 8.90
C PHE A 186 3.38 -9.17 9.89
N LYS A 187 3.74 -7.93 10.19
CA LYS A 187 2.94 -7.07 11.07
C LYS A 187 1.92 -6.27 10.26
N GLY A 188 0.70 -6.22 10.78
CA GLY A 188 -0.36 -5.35 10.27
C GLY A 188 -0.85 -4.38 11.34
N ARG A 189 -1.46 -3.30 10.90
CA ARG A 189 -1.99 -2.25 11.78
C ARG A 189 -3.11 -1.46 11.11
N CYS A 190 -3.87 -0.76 11.92
CA CYS A 190 -4.77 0.28 11.43
C CYS A 190 -3.96 1.48 10.91
N ALA A 191 -4.36 2.02 9.76
CA ALA A 191 -3.71 3.15 9.10
C ALA A 191 -4.65 4.33 8.85
N GLU A 192 -5.83 4.37 9.53
CA GLU A 192 -6.74 5.51 9.57
C GLU A 192 -7.13 5.80 11.02
N LEU A 193 -7.08 7.07 11.43
CA LEU A 193 -7.32 7.45 12.83
C LEU A 193 -8.75 7.07 13.25
N CYS A 194 -8.86 6.06 14.10
CA CYS A 194 -10.12 5.46 14.53
C CYS A 194 -10.44 5.67 16.03
N GLY A 195 -9.71 6.52 16.73
CA GLY A 195 -9.95 6.87 18.14
C GLY A 195 -8.78 6.55 19.07
N GLN A 196 -9.08 6.41 20.36
CA GLN A 196 -8.12 6.39 21.47
C GLN A 196 -7.03 5.31 21.34
N ASP A 197 -7.41 4.07 21.03
CA ASP A 197 -6.49 2.93 20.91
C ASP A 197 -6.06 2.64 19.46
N HIS A 198 -6.16 3.64 18.56
CA HIS A 198 -5.74 3.51 17.16
C HIS A 198 -4.33 2.92 17.01
N ALA A 199 -3.36 3.40 17.77
CA ALA A 199 -1.98 2.93 17.71
C ALA A 199 -1.80 1.48 18.20
N ARG A 200 -2.75 0.95 18.97
CA ARG A 200 -2.76 -0.41 19.52
C ARG A 200 -3.60 -1.39 18.70
N MET A 201 -4.32 -0.91 17.68
CA MET A 201 -5.13 -1.72 16.77
C MET A 201 -4.25 -2.47 15.76
N LEU A 202 -3.58 -3.49 16.28
CA LEU A 202 -2.58 -4.28 15.58
C LEU A 202 -3.12 -5.65 15.18
N PHE A 203 -2.50 -6.30 14.20
CA PHE A 203 -2.70 -7.73 13.88
C PHE A 203 -1.41 -8.32 13.31
N ASN A 204 -1.38 -9.65 13.20
CA ASN A 204 -0.30 -10.36 12.51
C ASN A 204 -0.86 -11.03 11.25
N VAL A 205 -0.02 -11.18 10.23
CA VAL A 205 -0.29 -12.00 9.06
C VAL A 205 0.74 -13.11 9.02
N LYS A 206 0.29 -14.36 9.02
CA LYS A 206 1.16 -15.53 8.89
C LYS A 206 0.92 -16.18 7.54
N VAL A 207 1.89 -16.06 6.64
CA VAL A 207 1.88 -16.75 5.35
C VAL A 207 2.51 -18.13 5.54
N VAL A 208 1.75 -19.16 5.19
CA VAL A 208 2.08 -20.58 5.40
C VAL A 208 1.95 -21.37 4.11
N SER A 209 2.35 -22.65 4.09
CA SER A 209 2.07 -23.52 2.97
C SER A 209 0.55 -23.75 2.81
N PRO A 210 0.04 -24.07 1.60
CA PRO A 210 -1.37 -24.39 1.39
C PRO A 210 -1.87 -25.48 2.35
N THR A 211 -1.11 -26.55 2.52
CA THR A 211 -1.45 -27.63 3.45
C THR A 211 -1.58 -27.18 4.91
N GLU A 212 -0.65 -26.32 5.38
CA GLU A 212 -0.72 -25.77 6.73
C GLU A 212 -1.91 -24.80 6.89
N TYR A 213 -2.25 -24.08 5.82
CA TYR A 213 -3.42 -23.20 5.81
C TYR A 213 -4.72 -23.99 5.91
N ASP A 214 -4.89 -25.05 5.11
CA ASP A 214 -6.09 -25.91 5.13
C ASP A 214 -6.27 -26.59 6.50
N GLN A 215 -5.17 -27.09 7.06
CA GLN A 215 -5.18 -27.66 8.40
C GLN A 215 -5.57 -26.63 9.46
N TYR A 216 -5.01 -25.42 9.40
CA TYR A 216 -5.37 -24.34 10.33
C TYR A 216 -6.86 -24.00 10.27
N VAL A 217 -7.43 -23.83 9.07
CA VAL A 217 -8.86 -23.52 8.90
C VAL A 217 -9.74 -24.65 9.39
N SER A 218 -9.36 -25.91 9.11
CA SER A 218 -10.07 -27.09 9.60
C SER A 218 -10.05 -27.18 11.13
N ASP A 219 -8.88 -27.02 11.75
CA ASP A 219 -8.73 -27.03 13.22
C ASP A 219 -9.49 -25.89 13.88
N LEU A 220 -9.53 -24.72 13.23
CA LEU A 220 -10.30 -23.58 13.71
C LEU A 220 -11.80 -23.88 13.73
N LYS A 221 -12.34 -24.51 12.66
CA LYS A 221 -13.73 -24.96 12.60
C LYS A 221 -14.07 -25.91 13.76
N ILE A 222 -13.22 -26.90 14.00
CA ILE A 222 -13.43 -27.91 15.05
C ILE A 222 -13.45 -27.23 16.43
N ARG A 223 -12.50 -26.33 16.71
CA ARG A 223 -12.43 -25.60 17.98
C ARG A 223 -13.66 -24.74 18.22
N LEU A 224 -14.14 -24.04 17.18
CA LEU A 224 -15.33 -23.19 17.29
C LEU A 224 -16.59 -24.03 17.52
N ALA A 225 -16.73 -25.18 16.84
CA ALA A 225 -17.85 -26.12 17.03
C ALA A 225 -17.86 -26.72 18.45
N GLN A 226 -16.70 -26.87 19.09
CA GLN A 226 -16.57 -27.39 20.46
C GLN A 226 -16.75 -26.30 21.55
N GLY A 227 -17.04 -25.06 21.19
CA GLY A 227 -17.22 -23.95 22.13
C GLY A 227 -15.94 -23.49 22.84
N SER A 228 -14.77 -23.90 22.37
CA SER A 228 -13.45 -23.60 22.95
C SER A 228 -12.70 -22.47 22.21
N ALA A 229 -13.40 -21.64 21.43
CA ALA A 229 -12.82 -20.49 20.80
C ALA A 229 -12.69 -19.33 21.78
N GLN A 230 -11.48 -19.01 22.17
CA GLN A 230 -11.09 -17.78 22.85
C GLN A 230 -10.61 -16.73 21.86
#